data_163825d6fc22b9e3b0e517f9f2959a63
#
_entry.id   163825d6fc22b9e3b0e517f9f2959a63
#
_cell.length_a   1.000
_cell.length_b   1.000
_cell.length_c   1.000
_cell.angle_alpha   90.00
_cell.angle_beta   90.00
_cell.angle_gamma   90.00
#
_symmetry.space_group_name_H-M   'P 1'
#
loop_
_entity.id
_entity.type
_entity.pdbx_description
1 polymer ?
#
loop_
_entity_poly.entity_id
_entity_poly.type
_entity_poly.pdbx_seq_one_letter_code
_entity_poly.pdbx_strand_id
1 'polypeptide(L)'
;GITWMVDLYKNGLAPKDSVNWGFNETVAGFYSGTCAFLNQDPDALIAIAERMKPEDFGVAIMPKGPAGKTFPTIGFAGWAMMSGSQNKDLSWKLISMREGPEGNIEWNKRTGALPVLKSAQNDPFYSGGQFKGWFDELADKNVVPTVMPTYREEFAFFKDSLVIKTSQEALLGDITPDQLADQWAEYLTKAQQKHLSKQ
;
A
#
# COMPACT_ATOMS: atom_id res chain seq x y z
N GLY A 1 14.89 -5.54 -6.39
CA GLY A 1 13.83 -5.39 -5.36
C GLY A 1 13.77 -6.61 -4.45
N ILE A 2 13.36 -7.78 -4.95
CA ILE A 2 13.18 -9.01 -4.13
C ILE A 2 14.48 -9.40 -3.42
N THR A 3 15.59 -9.51 -4.14
CA THR A 3 16.91 -9.85 -3.58
C THR A 3 17.28 -8.90 -2.43
N TRP A 4 17.11 -7.60 -2.64
CA TRP A 4 17.43 -6.61 -1.61
C TRP A 4 16.57 -6.80 -0.34
N MET A 5 15.27 -7.09 -0.48
CA MET A 5 14.38 -7.38 0.65
C MET A 5 14.83 -8.62 1.43
N VAL A 6 15.15 -9.70 0.71
CA VAL A 6 15.64 -10.94 1.31
C VAL A 6 16.98 -10.74 2.02
N ASP A 7 17.88 -9.95 1.42
CA ASP A 7 19.18 -9.63 2.01
C ASP A 7 19.06 -8.81 3.30
N LEU A 8 18.12 -7.84 3.37
CA LEU A 8 17.86 -7.10 4.62
C LEU A 8 17.50 -8.06 5.76
N TYR A 9 16.61 -9.00 5.50
CA TYR A 9 16.19 -9.97 6.50
C TYR A 9 17.33 -10.93 6.89
N LYS A 10 18.00 -11.54 5.91
CA LYS A 10 19.10 -12.50 6.13
C LYS A 10 20.30 -11.89 6.84
N ASN A 11 20.57 -10.62 6.62
CA ASN A 11 21.66 -9.89 7.28
C ASN A 11 21.25 -9.32 8.66
N GLY A 12 20.06 -9.65 9.17
CA GLY A 12 19.59 -9.22 10.49
C GLY A 12 19.24 -7.73 10.59
N LEU A 13 18.99 -7.08 9.45
CA LEU A 13 18.56 -5.68 9.38
C LEU A 13 17.03 -5.53 9.49
N ALA A 14 16.31 -6.64 9.48
CA ALA A 14 14.91 -6.71 9.84
C ALA A 14 14.70 -7.69 11.00
N PRO A 15 13.72 -7.46 11.89
CA PRO A 15 13.42 -8.37 12.98
C PRO A 15 13.11 -9.78 12.49
N LYS A 16 13.59 -10.82 13.17
CA LYS A 16 13.37 -12.21 12.75
C LYS A 16 11.87 -12.56 12.69
N ASP A 17 11.07 -12.01 13.58
CA ASP A 17 9.64 -12.26 13.65
C ASP A 17 8.87 -11.57 12.51
N SER A 18 9.50 -10.60 11.81
CA SER A 18 8.87 -9.83 10.73
C SER A 18 8.42 -10.69 9.55
N VAL A 19 8.93 -11.91 9.42
CA VAL A 19 8.46 -12.89 8.44
C VAL A 19 6.96 -13.22 8.59
N ASN A 20 6.40 -13.02 9.78
CA ASN A 20 4.98 -13.28 10.10
C ASN A 20 4.20 -12.01 10.41
N TRP A 21 4.81 -10.83 10.30
CA TRP A 21 4.15 -9.59 10.64
C TRP A 21 3.12 -9.18 9.58
N GLY A 22 1.94 -8.82 10.04
CA GLY A 22 0.95 -8.10 9.27
C GLY A 22 1.08 -6.60 9.45
N PHE A 23 0.04 -5.87 9.05
CA PHE A 23 0.00 -4.41 9.16
C PHE A 23 0.25 -3.91 10.59
N ASN A 24 -0.50 -4.42 11.56
CA ASN A 24 -0.44 -3.95 12.94
C ASN A 24 0.94 -4.17 13.58
N GLU A 25 1.52 -5.35 13.37
CA GLU A 25 2.84 -5.70 13.91
C GLU A 25 3.94 -4.86 13.27
N THR A 26 3.85 -4.61 11.97
CA THR A 26 4.81 -3.78 11.24
C THR A 26 4.78 -2.33 11.74
N VAL A 27 3.58 -1.76 11.91
CA VAL A 27 3.40 -0.41 12.45
C VAL A 27 3.87 -0.34 13.92
N ALA A 28 3.56 -1.39 14.72
CA ALA A 28 4.03 -1.50 16.10
C ALA A 28 5.55 -1.58 16.20
N GLY A 29 6.20 -2.31 15.31
CA GLY A 29 7.65 -2.38 15.22
C GLY A 29 8.30 -1.01 15.03
N PHE A 30 7.65 -0.12 14.30
CA PHE A 30 8.14 1.24 14.09
C PHE A 30 7.92 2.12 15.32
N TYR A 31 6.70 2.29 15.80
CA TYR A 31 6.46 3.21 16.92
C TYR A 31 7.05 2.72 18.26
N SER A 32 7.37 1.43 18.40
CA SER A 32 8.09 0.90 19.56
C SER A 32 9.62 1.10 19.47
N GLY A 33 10.14 1.60 18.35
CA GLY A 33 11.57 1.76 18.12
C GLY A 33 12.31 0.47 17.75
N THR A 34 11.61 -0.64 17.52
CA THR A 34 12.21 -1.89 17.04
C THR A 34 12.75 -1.74 15.63
N CYS A 35 12.04 -0.97 14.79
CA CYS A 35 12.44 -0.65 13.42
C CYS A 35 12.65 0.85 13.26
N ALA A 36 13.81 1.24 12.71
CA ALA A 36 14.12 2.63 12.40
C ALA A 36 13.40 3.14 11.13
N PHE A 37 12.98 2.22 10.25
CA PHE A 37 12.31 2.52 8.99
C PHE A 37 11.07 1.67 8.85
N LEU A 38 10.02 2.27 8.30
CA LEU A 38 8.77 1.62 7.94
C LEU A 38 8.40 2.02 6.52
N ASN A 39 8.16 1.03 5.65
CA ASN A 39 7.56 1.24 4.35
C ASN A 39 6.09 0.83 4.44
N GLN A 40 5.19 1.82 4.41
CA GLN A 40 3.75 1.58 4.64
C GLN A 40 2.91 2.68 3.97
N ASP A 41 1.63 2.40 3.84
CA ASP A 41 0.61 3.32 3.33
C ASP A 41 0.33 4.45 4.35
N PRO A 42 -0.25 5.57 3.92
CA PRO A 42 -0.49 6.73 4.80
C PRO A 42 -1.49 6.46 5.93
N ASP A 43 -2.30 5.42 5.86
CA ASP A 43 -3.21 5.00 6.94
C ASP A 43 -2.46 4.57 8.22
N ALA A 44 -1.22 4.07 8.10
CA ALA A 44 -0.36 3.79 9.24
C ALA A 44 -0.06 5.03 10.10
N LEU A 45 -0.10 6.23 9.49
CA LEU A 45 0.22 7.47 10.18
C LEU A 45 -0.71 7.73 11.38
N ILE A 46 -1.97 7.33 11.30
CA ILE A 46 -2.93 7.53 12.41
C ILE A 46 -2.46 6.76 13.65
N ALA A 47 -2.13 5.48 13.50
CA ALA A 47 -1.66 4.66 14.61
C ALA A 47 -0.29 5.10 15.14
N ILE A 48 0.58 5.61 14.26
CA ILE A 48 1.89 6.15 14.66
C ILE A 48 1.70 7.45 15.46
N ALA A 49 0.87 8.37 14.98
CA ALA A 49 0.61 9.67 15.63
C ALA A 49 -0.07 9.55 17.01
N GLU A 50 -0.75 8.44 17.29
CA GLU A 50 -1.27 8.13 18.62
C GLU A 50 -0.18 7.74 19.64
N ARG A 51 1.01 7.35 19.17
CA ARG A 51 2.09 6.75 19.97
C ARG A 51 3.39 7.54 19.94
N MET A 52 3.62 8.33 18.91
CA MET A 52 4.84 9.12 18.70
C MET A 52 4.48 10.59 18.52
N LYS A 53 5.38 11.48 18.95
CA LYS A 53 5.23 12.91 18.69
C LYS A 53 5.64 13.22 17.25
N PRO A 54 5.08 14.28 16.63
CA PRO A 54 5.42 14.65 15.25
C PRO A 54 6.92 14.90 15.01
N GLU A 55 7.65 15.33 16.02
CA GLU A 55 9.09 15.58 15.97
C GLU A 55 9.95 14.31 16.03
N ASP A 56 9.40 13.18 16.45
CA ASP A 56 10.13 11.93 16.64
C ASP A 56 10.25 11.10 15.35
N PHE A 57 9.49 11.45 14.32
CA PHE A 57 9.53 10.73 13.04
C PHE A 57 9.26 11.64 11.83
N GLY A 58 9.61 11.18 10.66
CA GLY A 58 9.35 11.87 9.41
C GLY A 58 8.85 10.94 8.32
N VAL A 59 8.21 11.51 7.31
CA VAL A 59 7.79 10.81 6.11
C VAL A 59 8.63 11.30 4.93
N ALA A 60 9.19 10.36 4.18
CA ALA A 60 10.06 10.63 3.04
C ALA A 60 9.59 9.86 1.80
N ILE A 61 9.95 10.39 0.63
CA ILE A 61 9.74 9.71 -0.65
C ILE A 61 10.50 8.38 -0.64
N MET A 62 9.92 7.34 -1.22
CA MET A 62 10.56 6.04 -1.36
C MET A 62 11.91 6.15 -2.06
N PRO A 63 12.94 5.40 -1.62
CA PRO A 63 14.25 5.40 -2.25
C PRO A 63 14.17 5.03 -3.74
N LYS A 64 14.94 5.73 -4.56
CA LYS A 64 15.03 5.43 -5.99
C LYS A 64 15.89 4.19 -6.21
N GLY A 65 15.41 3.29 -7.04
CA GLY A 65 16.18 2.13 -7.48
C GLY A 65 17.30 2.50 -8.47
N PRO A 66 18.06 1.50 -8.97
CA PRO A 66 19.18 1.72 -9.91
C PRO A 66 18.78 2.45 -11.21
N ALA A 67 17.50 2.39 -11.60
CA ALA A 67 16.96 3.13 -12.75
C ALA A 67 16.70 4.62 -12.48
N GLY A 68 17.04 5.14 -11.28
CA GLY A 68 16.76 6.51 -10.86
C GLY A 68 15.28 6.80 -10.64
N LYS A 69 14.45 5.76 -10.53
CA LYS A 69 12.99 5.84 -10.38
C LYS A 69 12.53 5.07 -9.16
N THR A 70 11.35 5.45 -8.67
CA THR A 70 10.60 4.68 -7.68
C THR A 70 9.24 4.27 -8.24
N PHE A 71 8.70 3.14 -7.81
CA PHE A 71 7.50 2.52 -8.34
C PHE A 71 6.51 2.22 -7.21
N PRO A 72 5.90 3.25 -6.59
CA PRO A 72 4.89 3.02 -5.56
C PRO A 72 3.65 2.37 -6.15
N THR A 73 2.99 1.56 -5.36
CA THR A 73 1.66 1.06 -5.70
C THR A 73 0.61 2.07 -5.30
N ILE A 74 -0.26 2.44 -6.24
CA ILE A 74 -1.45 3.23 -5.94
C ILE A 74 -2.65 2.31 -5.91
N GLY A 75 -3.29 2.24 -4.75
CA GLY A 75 -4.59 1.64 -4.55
C GLY A 75 -5.65 2.70 -4.29
N PHE A 76 -6.90 2.34 -4.46
CA PHE A 76 -8.03 3.16 -4.04
C PHE A 76 -9.12 2.28 -3.42
N ALA A 77 -9.82 2.82 -2.45
CA ALA A 77 -11.06 2.28 -1.94
C ALA A 77 -12.22 3.16 -2.40
N GLY A 78 -13.35 2.56 -2.69
CA GLY A 78 -14.52 3.29 -3.16
C GLY A 78 -15.81 2.67 -2.66
N TRP A 79 -16.88 3.40 -2.80
CA TRP A 79 -18.22 2.96 -2.46
C TRP A 79 -18.95 2.48 -3.72
N ALA A 80 -19.60 1.36 -3.61
CA ALA A 80 -20.41 0.82 -4.71
C ALA A 80 -21.84 0.56 -4.24
N MET A 81 -22.79 0.87 -5.11
CA MET A 81 -24.18 0.49 -4.91
C MET A 81 -24.42 -0.87 -5.53
N MET A 82 -24.90 -1.82 -4.73
CA MET A 82 -25.23 -3.15 -5.23
C MET A 82 -26.45 -3.10 -6.17
N SER A 83 -26.40 -3.88 -7.25
CA SER A 83 -27.50 -3.95 -8.24
C SER A 83 -28.84 -4.37 -7.63
N GLY A 84 -28.81 -5.24 -6.60
CA GLY A 84 -29.98 -5.71 -5.86
C GLY A 84 -30.52 -4.74 -4.80
N SER A 85 -29.92 -3.56 -4.61
CA SER A 85 -30.41 -2.58 -3.64
C SER A 85 -31.84 -2.18 -3.95
N GLN A 86 -32.72 -2.25 -2.95
CA GLN A 86 -34.10 -1.80 -3.03
C GLN A 86 -34.25 -0.28 -2.78
N ASN A 87 -33.20 0.37 -2.29
CA ASN A 87 -33.19 1.79 -1.93
C ASN A 87 -32.06 2.52 -2.68
N LYS A 88 -32.11 2.48 -4.01
CA LYS A 88 -31.01 3.02 -4.86
C LYS A 88 -30.79 4.51 -4.65
N ASP A 89 -31.85 5.30 -4.55
CA ASP A 89 -31.75 6.75 -4.34
C ASP A 89 -31.13 7.08 -2.98
N LEU A 90 -31.50 6.34 -1.94
CA LEU A 90 -30.90 6.52 -0.61
C LEU A 90 -29.45 6.08 -0.59
N SER A 91 -29.11 4.97 -1.25
CA SER A 91 -27.73 4.50 -1.41
C SER A 91 -26.88 5.52 -2.14
N TRP A 92 -27.40 6.11 -3.23
CA TRP A 92 -26.70 7.15 -3.96
C TRP A 92 -26.51 8.42 -3.13
N LYS A 93 -27.54 8.83 -2.39
CA LYS A 93 -27.44 9.98 -1.48
C LYS A 93 -26.37 9.76 -0.42
N LEU A 94 -26.26 8.57 0.14
CA LEU A 94 -25.20 8.22 1.12
C LEU A 94 -23.81 8.31 0.48
N ILE A 95 -23.63 7.71 -0.70
CA ILE A 95 -22.35 7.76 -1.44
C ILE A 95 -21.98 9.22 -1.75
N SER A 96 -22.94 10.00 -2.28
CA SER A 96 -22.70 11.41 -2.62
C SER A 96 -22.34 12.27 -1.41
N MET A 97 -22.94 12.01 -0.26
CA MET A 97 -22.61 12.69 0.99
C MET A 97 -21.19 12.32 1.48
N ARG A 98 -20.82 11.05 1.35
CA ARG A 98 -19.52 10.54 1.76
C ARG A 98 -18.38 11.01 0.86
N GLU A 99 -18.61 11.01 -0.45
CA GLU A 99 -17.61 11.39 -1.45
C GLU A 99 -17.65 12.88 -1.81
N GLY A 100 -18.61 13.63 -1.25
CA GLY A 100 -18.64 15.09 -1.35
C GLY A 100 -17.47 15.74 -0.61
N PRO A 101 -17.21 17.05 -0.84
CA PRO A 101 -16.00 17.71 -0.32
C PRO A 101 -15.80 17.53 1.20
N GLU A 102 -16.84 17.75 1.99
CA GLU A 102 -16.78 17.62 3.45
C GLU A 102 -16.62 16.16 3.89
N GLY A 103 -17.44 15.26 3.33
CA GLY A 103 -17.42 13.84 3.69
C GLY A 103 -16.12 13.16 3.32
N ASN A 104 -15.55 13.49 2.15
CA ASN A 104 -14.27 12.94 1.71
C ASN A 104 -13.12 13.39 2.62
N ILE A 105 -13.05 14.68 2.96
CA ILE A 105 -12.03 15.20 3.87
C ILE A 105 -12.15 14.56 5.26
N GLU A 106 -13.33 14.57 5.85
CA GLU A 106 -13.56 14.06 7.21
C GLU A 106 -13.25 12.57 7.33
N TRP A 107 -13.66 11.78 6.32
CA TRP A 107 -13.34 10.36 6.31
C TRP A 107 -11.85 10.09 6.17
N ASN A 108 -11.20 10.75 5.24
CA ASN A 108 -9.79 10.53 4.97
C ASN A 108 -8.91 10.97 6.15
N LYS A 109 -9.27 12.04 6.85
CA LYS A 109 -8.61 12.42 8.11
C LYS A 109 -8.68 11.33 9.18
N ARG A 110 -9.82 10.62 9.27
CA ARG A 110 -10.02 9.55 10.27
C ARG A 110 -9.33 8.24 9.90
N THR A 111 -9.19 7.97 8.62
CA THR A 111 -8.61 6.72 8.12
C THR A 111 -7.15 6.84 7.72
N GLY A 112 -6.59 8.05 7.67
CA GLY A 112 -5.25 8.30 7.16
C GLY A 112 -5.14 8.23 5.63
N ALA A 113 -6.23 7.98 4.91
CA ALA A 113 -6.21 7.92 3.46
C ALA A 113 -5.95 9.30 2.83
N LEU A 114 -5.33 9.33 1.66
CA LEU A 114 -5.16 10.57 0.90
C LEU A 114 -6.49 10.96 0.23
N PRO A 115 -6.86 12.26 0.22
CA PRO A 115 -8.09 12.71 -0.39
C PRO A 115 -8.01 12.63 -1.92
N VAL A 116 -9.08 12.16 -2.55
CA VAL A 116 -9.18 12.07 -4.01
C VAL A 116 -9.53 13.42 -4.65
N LEU A 117 -10.15 14.32 -3.90
CA LEU A 117 -10.51 15.66 -4.37
C LEU A 117 -9.31 16.61 -4.30
N LYS A 118 -8.96 17.22 -5.42
CA LYS A 118 -7.87 18.22 -5.48
C LYS A 118 -8.06 19.39 -4.51
N SER A 119 -9.29 19.83 -4.30
CA SER A 119 -9.62 20.89 -3.34
C SER A 119 -9.27 20.50 -1.90
N ALA A 120 -9.41 19.24 -1.55
CA ALA A 120 -9.10 18.73 -0.22
C ALA A 120 -7.59 18.69 0.09
N GLN A 121 -6.74 18.65 -0.94
CA GLN A 121 -5.27 18.67 -0.76
C GLN A 121 -4.77 20.00 -0.17
N ASN A 122 -5.55 21.09 -0.26
CA ASN A 122 -5.24 22.37 0.35
C ASN A 122 -5.67 22.45 1.83
N ASP A 123 -6.38 21.44 2.36
CA ASP A 123 -6.71 21.42 3.77
C ASP A 123 -5.43 21.39 4.63
N PRO A 124 -5.34 22.22 5.71
CA PRO A 124 -4.14 22.30 6.55
C PRO A 124 -3.66 20.96 7.10
N PHE A 125 -4.54 19.99 7.30
CA PHE A 125 -4.19 18.65 7.74
C PHE A 125 -3.31 17.91 6.72
N TYR A 126 -3.52 18.14 5.41
CA TYR A 126 -2.79 17.47 4.33
C TYR A 126 -1.65 18.31 3.75
N SER A 127 -1.78 19.63 3.73
CA SER A 127 -0.80 20.51 3.10
C SER A 127 0.47 20.71 3.93
N GLY A 128 0.45 20.25 5.18
CA GLY A 128 1.58 20.32 6.11
C GLY A 128 1.84 18.99 6.81
N GLY A 129 2.75 19.04 7.78
CA GLY A 129 3.06 17.89 8.62
C GLY A 129 3.54 16.66 7.85
N GLN A 130 3.23 15.49 8.40
CA GLN A 130 3.73 14.21 7.88
C GLN A 130 3.08 13.78 6.56
N PHE A 131 1.85 14.21 6.26
CA PHE A 131 1.18 13.86 4.99
C PHE A 131 1.86 14.46 3.76
N LYS A 132 2.59 15.56 3.92
CA LYS A 132 3.30 16.21 2.82
C LYS A 132 4.23 15.27 2.06
N GLY A 133 4.87 14.31 2.74
CA GLY A 133 5.78 13.34 2.10
C GLY A 133 5.11 12.52 0.99
N TRP A 134 3.88 12.08 1.18
CA TRP A 134 3.13 11.34 0.13
C TRP A 134 2.74 12.23 -1.05
N PHE A 135 2.35 13.48 -0.81
CA PHE A 135 2.06 14.41 -1.90
C PHE A 135 3.33 14.79 -2.68
N ASP A 136 4.45 14.97 -2.00
CA ASP A 136 5.75 15.21 -2.64
C ASP A 136 6.15 13.99 -3.51
N GLU A 137 5.90 12.77 -3.04
CA GLU A 137 6.13 11.55 -3.83
C GLU A 137 5.28 11.54 -5.10
N LEU A 138 3.98 11.80 -4.99
CA LEU A 138 3.08 11.85 -6.15
C LEU A 138 3.44 12.97 -7.14
N ALA A 139 4.09 14.03 -6.69
CA ALA A 139 4.52 15.16 -7.52
C ALA A 139 5.92 14.96 -8.15
N ASP A 140 6.74 14.01 -7.67
CA ASP A 140 8.08 13.78 -8.21
C ASP A 140 7.99 13.10 -9.59
N LYS A 141 8.59 13.73 -10.61
CA LYS A 141 8.65 13.21 -12.00
C LYS A 141 9.34 11.85 -12.16
N ASN A 142 10.11 11.42 -11.17
CA ASN A 142 10.80 10.14 -11.16
C ASN A 142 9.98 9.04 -10.46
N VAL A 143 8.81 9.37 -9.95
CA VAL A 143 7.84 8.43 -9.42
C VAL A 143 6.98 7.91 -10.57
N VAL A 144 6.90 6.61 -10.71
CA VAL A 144 6.06 5.92 -11.70
C VAL A 144 5.01 5.11 -10.96
N PRO A 145 3.82 5.66 -10.77
CA PRO A 145 2.77 4.97 -10.05
C PRO A 145 2.37 3.68 -10.74
N THR A 146 2.21 2.61 -9.98
CA THR A 146 1.73 1.31 -10.46
C THR A 146 0.36 1.01 -9.87
N VAL A 147 -0.53 0.46 -10.69
CA VAL A 147 -1.87 0.07 -10.27
C VAL A 147 -1.97 -1.45 -10.24
N MET A 148 -2.44 -1.98 -9.13
CA MET A 148 -2.67 -3.41 -8.99
C MET A 148 -3.88 -3.85 -9.83
N PRO A 149 -3.81 -4.99 -10.55
CA PRO A 149 -4.91 -5.49 -11.39
C PRO A 149 -6.00 -6.18 -10.55
N THR A 150 -6.53 -5.49 -9.55
CA THR A 150 -7.51 -6.02 -8.58
C THR A 150 -8.82 -6.46 -9.20
N TYR A 151 -9.10 -6.04 -10.43
CA TYR A 151 -10.27 -6.46 -11.22
C TYR A 151 -10.14 -7.87 -11.81
N ARG A 152 -8.99 -8.52 -11.67
CA ARG A 152 -8.75 -9.89 -12.12
C ARG A 152 -9.02 -10.88 -11.00
N GLU A 153 -9.79 -11.93 -11.28
CA GLU A 153 -10.11 -12.99 -10.30
C GLU A 153 -8.85 -13.70 -9.77
N GLU A 154 -7.84 -13.87 -10.63
CA GLU A 154 -6.57 -14.51 -10.27
C GLU A 154 -5.73 -13.67 -9.30
N PHE A 155 -5.96 -12.36 -9.24
CA PHE A 155 -5.13 -11.46 -8.44
C PHE A 155 -5.33 -11.65 -6.93
N ALA A 156 -6.52 -12.02 -6.49
CA ALA A 156 -6.78 -12.28 -5.07
C ALA A 156 -5.91 -13.44 -4.56
N PHE A 157 -5.88 -14.56 -5.28
CA PHE A 157 -5.01 -15.70 -4.92
C PHE A 157 -3.53 -15.32 -5.00
N PHE A 158 -3.13 -14.59 -6.05
CA PHE A 158 -1.75 -14.12 -6.19
C PHE A 158 -1.32 -13.32 -4.96
N LYS A 159 -2.08 -12.30 -4.59
CA LYS A 159 -1.75 -11.38 -3.50
C LYS A 159 -1.85 -12.05 -2.13
N ASP A 160 -2.96 -12.73 -1.85
CA ASP A 160 -3.31 -13.17 -0.49
C ASP A 160 -2.76 -14.57 -0.14
N SER A 161 -2.24 -15.30 -1.14
CA SER A 161 -1.71 -16.64 -0.93
C SER A 161 -0.30 -16.80 -1.49
N LEU A 162 -0.13 -16.65 -2.81
CA LEU A 162 1.15 -16.95 -3.46
C LEU A 162 2.26 -16.01 -3.01
N VAL A 163 2.01 -14.70 -3.03
CA VAL A 163 3.00 -13.69 -2.62
C VAL A 163 3.43 -13.88 -1.18
N ILE A 164 2.48 -14.07 -0.27
CA ILE A 164 2.77 -14.24 1.16
C ILE A 164 3.63 -15.49 1.38
N LYS A 165 3.16 -16.65 0.89
CA LYS A 165 3.85 -17.92 1.06
C LYS A 165 5.28 -17.88 0.51
N THR A 166 5.44 -17.50 -0.75
CA THR A 166 6.75 -17.54 -1.41
C THR A 166 7.71 -16.49 -0.88
N SER A 167 7.18 -15.33 -0.40
CA SER A 167 8.02 -14.35 0.28
C SER A 167 8.56 -14.90 1.60
N GLN A 168 7.72 -15.56 2.40
CA GLN A 168 8.16 -16.22 3.63
C GLN A 168 9.21 -17.31 3.34
N GLU A 169 8.98 -18.16 2.35
CA GLU A 169 9.95 -19.20 1.94
C GLU A 169 11.30 -18.59 1.52
N ALA A 170 11.29 -17.46 0.78
CA ALA A 170 12.52 -16.80 0.38
C ALA A 170 13.25 -16.13 1.55
N LEU A 171 12.52 -15.50 2.48
CA LEU A 171 13.09 -14.91 3.70
C LEU A 171 13.73 -15.98 4.58
N LEU A 172 13.07 -17.14 4.75
CA LEU A 172 13.58 -18.27 5.53
C LEU A 172 14.72 -19.03 4.82
N GLY A 173 14.87 -18.86 3.51
CA GLY A 173 15.92 -19.48 2.72
C GLY A 173 15.55 -20.80 2.07
N ASP A 174 14.27 -21.16 2.09
CA ASP A 174 13.75 -22.39 1.47
C ASP A 174 13.77 -22.29 -0.07
N ILE A 175 13.61 -21.07 -0.61
CA ILE A 175 13.78 -20.76 -2.03
C ILE A 175 14.69 -19.53 -2.23
N THR A 176 15.26 -19.43 -3.41
CA THR A 176 16.05 -18.24 -3.80
C THR A 176 15.15 -17.09 -4.25
N PRO A 177 15.64 -15.82 -4.22
CA PRO A 177 14.93 -14.68 -4.80
C PRO A 177 14.55 -14.87 -6.28
N ASP A 178 15.38 -15.55 -7.06
CA ASP A 178 15.10 -15.83 -8.47
C ASP A 178 13.98 -16.86 -8.62
N GLN A 179 14.00 -17.94 -7.82
CA GLN A 179 12.92 -18.93 -7.80
C GLN A 179 11.57 -18.29 -7.39
N LEU A 180 11.58 -17.35 -6.44
CA LEU A 180 10.39 -16.59 -6.08
C LEU A 180 9.88 -15.77 -7.27
N ALA A 181 10.76 -15.03 -7.93
CA ALA A 181 10.42 -14.21 -9.10
C ALA A 181 9.86 -15.05 -10.24
N ASP A 182 10.45 -16.24 -10.49
CA ASP A 182 9.99 -17.18 -11.50
C ASP A 182 8.59 -17.72 -11.20
N GLN A 183 8.30 -18.07 -9.95
CA GLN A 183 6.96 -18.50 -9.53
C GLN A 183 5.90 -17.42 -9.76
N TRP A 184 6.22 -16.17 -9.45
CA TRP A 184 5.30 -15.06 -9.69
C TRP A 184 5.10 -14.81 -11.19
N ALA A 185 6.19 -14.79 -11.96
CA ALA A 185 6.13 -14.60 -13.39
C ALA A 185 5.33 -15.71 -14.09
N GLU A 186 5.53 -16.96 -13.71
CA GLU A 186 4.80 -18.11 -14.24
C GLU A 186 3.30 -17.99 -13.96
N TYR A 187 2.93 -17.69 -12.72
CA TYR A 187 1.52 -17.54 -12.34
C TYR A 187 0.84 -16.40 -13.10
N LEU A 188 1.45 -15.23 -13.13
CA LEU A 188 0.89 -14.06 -13.80
C LEU A 188 0.82 -14.24 -15.32
N THR A 189 1.80 -14.91 -15.91
CA THR A 189 1.79 -15.25 -17.36
C THR A 189 0.65 -16.18 -17.70
N LYS A 190 0.43 -17.24 -16.91
CA LYS A 190 -0.72 -18.15 -17.08
C LYS A 190 -2.05 -17.44 -16.95
N ALA A 191 -2.18 -16.55 -15.95
CA ALA A 191 -3.38 -15.74 -15.75
C ALA A 191 -3.64 -14.82 -16.95
N GLN A 192 -2.60 -14.19 -17.50
CA GLN A 192 -2.70 -13.35 -18.69
C GLN A 192 -3.12 -14.17 -19.93
N GLN A 193 -2.50 -15.32 -20.17
CA GLN A 193 -2.84 -16.21 -21.30
C GLN A 193 -4.30 -16.69 -21.24
N LYS A 194 -4.76 -17.10 -20.05
CA LYS A 194 -6.16 -17.48 -19.81
C LYS A 194 -7.11 -16.33 -20.14
N HIS A 195 -6.73 -15.10 -19.86
CA HIS A 195 -7.55 -13.93 -20.19
C HIS A 195 -7.60 -13.67 -21.69
N LEU A 196 -6.42 -13.71 -22.36
CA LEU A 196 -6.35 -13.47 -23.81
C LEU A 196 -7.09 -14.53 -24.62
N SER A 197 -7.13 -15.77 -24.14
CA SER A 197 -7.86 -16.87 -24.80
C SER A 197 -9.39 -16.75 -24.71
N LYS A 198 -9.92 -15.86 -23.86
CA LYS A 198 -11.36 -15.60 -23.69
C LYS A 198 -11.87 -14.40 -24.52
N GLN A 199 -10.97 -13.69 -25.20
CA GLN A 199 -11.28 -12.57 -26.10
C GLN A 199 -11.35 -13.05 -27.55
#